data_49996376b91ebf7d2910858acfdd7371
#
_entry.id   49996376b91ebf7d2910858acfdd7371
#
_cell.length_a   1.000
_cell.length_b   1.000
_cell.length_c   1.000
_cell.angle_alpha   90.00
_cell.angle_beta   90.00
_cell.angle_gamma   90.00
#
_symmetry.space_group_name_H-M   'P 1'
#
loop_
_entity.id
_entity.type
_entity.pdbx_description
1 polymer ?
#
loop_
_entity_poly.entity_id
_entity_poly.type
_entity_poly.pdbx_seq_one_letter_code
_entity_poly.pdbx_strand_id
1 'polypeptide(L)'
;MIDGDRYVMAPLTASRSVCEAFHPDRSHACIKEYSDDAAYPSYRYDDGLYPLGFYHFHHLFAGHNVERSAWHMRVANVVILLILIGAITVLSQREVRVNIALAALVAWTPMGMYFIASNNPSSWAITGVFCYGAALYAGLKARGWRHWALLGVACLSALLCYESRGDASFYVFVASLGILILEARRRHLPEIGVATVLSAIGVWLMLGSGQASSASQSSDATITVHDRIDVAFTNLRYLPDYFAGFVGLNSGPGWRDTSLPGYAPVVALLVLGFVIFLGARAMSWRKALASIMVFGAMAGIPILVATPTAFPNLGAYHARYTLPLLGVLLLIWVSSAVKKSSLTKGQFTFFVFFLSVVNAVAMHTTIARYVRGLLWIPHIGWIAPVNLNGDIQWWWADMSLSPMTLWGLASLGYTLALTSAIYLLRHRQVEAPVSSTPTEEEEPA
;
A
#
# COMPACT_ATOMS: atom_id res chain seq x y z
N MET A 1 -21.39 -13.20 -29.57
CA MET A 1 -22.15 -12.24 -28.72
C MET A 1 -23.51 -12.90 -28.52
N ILE A 2 -23.83 -13.24 -27.32
CA ILE A 2 -25.15 -13.67 -26.92
C ILE A 2 -25.71 -12.52 -26.13
N ASP A 3 -26.78 -11.92 -26.58
CA ASP A 3 -27.62 -10.93 -25.88
C ASP A 3 -26.94 -9.66 -25.39
N GLY A 4 -26.00 -9.08 -26.15
CA GLY A 4 -25.34 -7.82 -25.82
C GLY A 4 -24.19 -7.92 -24.82
N ASP A 5 -24.02 -9.05 -24.13
CA ASP A 5 -22.95 -9.24 -23.17
C ASP A 5 -21.60 -9.47 -23.86
N ARG A 6 -20.60 -8.69 -23.47
CA ARG A 6 -19.22 -8.90 -23.91
C ARG A 6 -18.56 -9.97 -23.05
N TYR A 7 -17.95 -10.95 -23.69
CA TYR A 7 -17.12 -11.95 -23.03
C TYR A 7 -15.85 -12.24 -23.83
N VAL A 8 -14.83 -12.71 -23.17
CA VAL A 8 -13.60 -13.22 -23.80
C VAL A 8 -13.47 -14.70 -23.52
N MET A 9 -12.97 -15.45 -24.48
CA MET A 9 -12.63 -16.85 -24.27
C MET A 9 -11.29 -16.92 -23.53
N ALA A 10 -11.28 -17.55 -22.39
CA ALA A 10 -10.09 -17.71 -21.55
C ALA A 10 -9.92 -19.18 -21.15
N PRO A 11 -8.70 -19.67 -20.91
CA PRO A 11 -8.49 -20.97 -20.30
C PRO A 11 -9.28 -21.09 -19.00
N LEU A 12 -9.81 -22.27 -18.71
CA LEU A 12 -10.65 -22.50 -17.53
C LEU A 12 -9.86 -22.22 -16.24
N THR A 13 -8.56 -22.55 -16.21
CA THR A 13 -7.65 -22.22 -15.12
C THR A 13 -7.51 -20.71 -14.89
N ALA A 14 -7.47 -19.88 -15.95
CA ALA A 14 -7.48 -18.43 -15.81
C ALA A 14 -8.83 -17.89 -15.32
N SER A 15 -9.93 -18.43 -15.85
CA SER A 15 -11.30 -18.08 -15.47
C SER A 15 -11.62 -18.46 -14.01
N ARG A 16 -11.08 -19.59 -13.54
CA ARG A 16 -11.26 -20.15 -12.19
C ARG A 16 -10.03 -20.01 -11.31
N SER A 17 -9.13 -19.10 -11.62
CA SER A 17 -7.86 -18.86 -10.90
C SER A 17 -8.02 -18.52 -9.40
N VAL A 18 -9.22 -18.35 -8.93
CA VAL A 18 -9.57 -18.04 -7.53
C VAL A 18 -10.54 -19.08 -6.98
N CYS A 19 -10.34 -20.35 -7.34
CA CYS A 19 -11.20 -21.44 -6.93
C CYS A 19 -11.32 -21.64 -5.41
N GLU A 20 -10.33 -21.17 -4.65
CA GLU A 20 -10.30 -21.20 -3.18
C GLU A 20 -10.97 -19.99 -2.52
N ALA A 21 -11.39 -18.97 -3.28
CA ALA A 21 -11.93 -17.74 -2.71
C ALA A 21 -13.11 -17.99 -1.77
N PHE A 22 -13.08 -17.33 -0.60
CA PHE A 22 -14.06 -17.47 0.48
C PHE A 22 -14.11 -18.84 1.17
N HIS A 23 -13.16 -19.73 0.88
CA HIS A 23 -12.99 -21.02 1.52
C HIS A 23 -11.61 -21.11 2.19
N PRO A 24 -11.43 -20.59 3.42
CA PRO A 24 -10.13 -20.53 4.10
C PRO A 24 -9.45 -21.89 4.28
N ASP A 25 -10.24 -22.96 4.36
CA ASP A 25 -9.83 -24.35 4.48
C ASP A 25 -9.36 -24.98 3.15
N ARG A 26 -9.67 -24.37 2.02
CA ARG A 26 -9.38 -24.92 0.70
C ARG A 26 -8.06 -24.36 0.15
N SER A 27 -7.11 -25.24 -0.16
CA SER A 27 -5.85 -24.84 -0.80
C SER A 27 -6.06 -24.44 -2.27
N HIS A 28 -5.04 -23.82 -2.88
CA HIS A 28 -5.05 -23.52 -4.32
C HIS A 28 -4.95 -24.79 -5.20
N ALA A 29 -4.81 -25.99 -4.62
CA ALA A 29 -4.84 -27.25 -5.36
C ALA A 29 -6.13 -27.47 -6.14
N CYS A 30 -7.23 -26.80 -5.78
CA CYS A 30 -8.48 -26.80 -6.51
C CYS A 30 -8.33 -26.39 -7.98
N ILE A 31 -7.27 -25.65 -8.34
CA ILE A 31 -7.00 -25.28 -9.75
C ILE A 31 -6.73 -26.51 -10.64
N LYS A 32 -6.23 -27.61 -10.06
CA LYS A 32 -5.96 -28.86 -10.79
C LYS A 32 -7.24 -29.60 -11.26
N GLU A 33 -8.39 -29.20 -10.71
CA GLU A 33 -9.70 -29.73 -11.15
C GLU A 33 -10.09 -29.17 -12.52
N TYR A 34 -9.38 -28.14 -13.02
CA TYR A 34 -9.67 -27.47 -14.28
C TYR A 34 -8.59 -27.76 -15.33
N SER A 35 -9.01 -28.02 -16.57
CA SER A 35 -8.11 -28.21 -17.70
C SER A 35 -7.83 -26.89 -18.43
N ASP A 36 -6.60 -26.71 -18.88
CA ASP A 36 -6.21 -25.60 -19.74
C ASP A 36 -6.66 -25.75 -21.19
N ASP A 37 -7.04 -27.00 -21.60
CA ASP A 37 -7.43 -27.32 -22.98
C ASP A 37 -8.80 -26.77 -23.35
N ALA A 38 -9.63 -26.41 -22.37
CA ALA A 38 -10.96 -25.88 -22.59
C ALA A 38 -10.98 -24.34 -22.47
N ALA A 39 -11.35 -23.67 -23.55
CA ALA A 39 -11.67 -22.24 -23.50
C ALA A 39 -13.09 -22.03 -22.95
N TYR A 40 -13.23 -21.16 -21.98
CA TYR A 40 -14.50 -20.85 -21.33
C TYR A 40 -14.83 -19.36 -21.44
N PRO A 41 -16.09 -18.95 -21.64
CA PRO A 41 -16.45 -17.56 -21.69
C PRO A 41 -16.25 -16.92 -20.31
N SER A 42 -15.36 -15.94 -20.24
CA SER A 42 -15.15 -15.14 -19.05
C SER A 42 -15.86 -13.80 -19.22
N TYR A 43 -16.76 -13.49 -18.29
CA TYR A 43 -17.44 -12.20 -18.20
C TYR A 43 -16.60 -11.16 -17.45
N ARG A 44 -15.44 -11.53 -16.93
CA ARG A 44 -14.45 -10.60 -16.38
C ARG A 44 -13.67 -9.94 -17.50
N TYR A 45 -14.38 -9.20 -18.30
CA TYR A 45 -13.85 -8.36 -19.35
C TYR A 45 -13.79 -6.92 -18.85
N ASP A 46 -12.75 -6.21 -19.25
CA ASP A 46 -12.67 -4.77 -18.97
C ASP A 46 -13.73 -4.03 -19.80
N ASP A 47 -14.74 -3.57 -19.11
CA ASP A 47 -15.85 -2.78 -19.66
C ASP A 47 -15.62 -1.26 -19.54
N GLY A 48 -14.38 -0.85 -19.25
CA GLY A 48 -13.99 0.54 -19.04
C GLY A 48 -14.09 0.99 -17.57
N LEU A 49 -14.35 0.08 -16.63
CA LEU A 49 -14.35 0.38 -15.20
C LEU A 49 -12.97 0.77 -14.68
N TYR A 50 -11.91 0.20 -15.28
CA TYR A 50 -10.54 0.44 -14.89
C TYR A 50 -9.70 1.00 -16.04
N PRO A 51 -8.68 1.84 -15.76
CA PRO A 51 -7.69 2.25 -16.75
C PRO A 51 -6.96 1.06 -17.37
N LEU A 52 -6.65 1.15 -18.66
CA LEU A 52 -6.11 0.03 -19.44
C LEU A 52 -4.61 -0.22 -19.21
N GLY A 53 -3.85 0.78 -18.74
CA GLY A 53 -2.39 0.69 -18.69
C GLY A 53 -1.85 -0.43 -17.80
N PHE A 54 -2.47 -0.67 -16.64
CA PHE A 54 -2.13 -1.82 -15.79
C PHE A 54 -2.25 -3.14 -16.54
N TYR A 55 -3.35 -3.34 -17.27
CA TYR A 55 -3.64 -4.57 -18.00
C TYR A 55 -2.74 -4.72 -19.22
N HIS A 56 -2.53 -3.66 -20.00
CA HIS A 56 -1.62 -3.68 -21.15
C HIS A 56 -0.17 -4.00 -20.74
N PHE A 57 0.31 -3.42 -19.64
CA PHE A 57 1.63 -3.74 -19.12
C PHE A 57 1.74 -5.21 -18.70
N HIS A 58 0.76 -5.71 -17.96
CA HIS A 58 0.78 -7.10 -17.50
C HIS A 58 0.58 -8.11 -18.63
N HIS A 59 -0.10 -7.71 -19.70
CA HIS A 59 -0.22 -8.54 -20.90
C HIS A 59 1.14 -8.92 -21.51
N LEU A 60 2.17 -8.10 -21.34
CA LEU A 60 3.54 -8.42 -21.79
C LEU A 60 4.11 -9.69 -21.15
N PHE A 61 3.59 -10.09 -20.02
CA PHE A 61 4.00 -11.28 -19.26
C PHE A 61 3.03 -12.45 -19.42
N ALA A 62 1.95 -12.28 -20.18
CA ALA A 62 0.98 -13.33 -20.43
C ALA A 62 1.55 -14.38 -21.39
N GLY A 63 1.43 -15.66 -21.03
CA GLY A 63 1.89 -16.79 -21.82
C GLY A 63 1.00 -18.01 -21.61
N HIS A 64 1.33 -19.11 -22.25
CA HIS A 64 0.55 -20.36 -22.17
C HIS A 64 0.44 -20.93 -20.75
N ASN A 65 1.46 -20.70 -19.89
CA ASN A 65 1.44 -21.13 -18.50
C ASN A 65 0.93 -20.00 -17.61
N VAL A 66 -0.30 -20.13 -17.10
CA VAL A 66 -0.98 -19.13 -16.26
C VAL A 66 -0.21 -18.88 -14.96
N GLU A 67 0.31 -19.94 -14.34
CA GLU A 67 1.07 -19.85 -13.09
C GLU A 67 2.36 -19.03 -13.26
N ARG A 68 3.15 -19.35 -14.30
CA ARG A 68 4.38 -18.60 -14.62
C ARG A 68 4.09 -17.16 -15.00
N SER A 69 3.03 -16.92 -15.78
CA SER A 69 2.57 -15.56 -16.11
C SER A 69 2.23 -14.75 -14.87
N ALA A 70 1.46 -15.33 -13.95
CA ALA A 70 1.10 -14.70 -12.68
C ALA A 70 2.33 -14.37 -11.82
N TRP A 71 3.32 -15.25 -11.81
CA TRP A 71 4.58 -15.02 -11.09
C TRP A 71 5.39 -13.84 -11.69
N HIS A 72 5.56 -13.80 -13.02
CA HIS A 72 6.26 -12.70 -13.68
C HIS A 72 5.58 -11.35 -13.45
N MET A 73 4.25 -11.30 -13.52
CA MET A 73 3.48 -10.09 -13.25
C MET A 73 3.72 -9.58 -11.81
N ARG A 74 3.74 -10.47 -10.82
CA ARG A 74 4.04 -10.12 -9.42
C ARG A 74 5.45 -9.59 -9.24
N VAL A 75 6.43 -10.25 -9.85
CA VAL A 75 7.83 -9.80 -9.82
C VAL A 75 7.96 -8.42 -10.47
N ALA A 76 7.31 -8.19 -11.61
CA ALA A 76 7.34 -6.90 -12.29
C ALA A 76 6.80 -5.76 -11.40
N ASN A 77 5.72 -5.99 -10.66
CA ASN A 77 5.17 -5.01 -9.71
C ASN A 77 6.18 -4.66 -8.60
N VAL A 78 6.86 -5.67 -8.05
CA VAL A 78 7.89 -5.44 -7.03
C VAL A 78 9.10 -4.70 -7.62
N VAL A 79 9.52 -5.03 -8.84
CA VAL A 79 10.63 -4.35 -9.53
C VAL A 79 10.30 -2.88 -9.77
N ILE A 80 9.08 -2.54 -10.21
CA ILE A 80 8.63 -1.16 -10.36
C ILE A 80 8.76 -0.39 -9.05
N LEU A 81 8.28 -0.97 -7.94
CA LEU A 81 8.44 -0.36 -6.62
C LEU A 81 9.91 -0.12 -6.29
N LEU A 82 10.76 -1.14 -6.45
CA LEU A 82 12.19 -1.06 -6.11
C LEU A 82 12.91 0.01 -6.94
N ILE A 83 12.58 0.15 -8.22
CA ILE A 83 13.14 1.19 -9.10
C ILE A 83 12.72 2.57 -8.59
N LEU A 84 11.43 2.81 -8.34
CA LEU A 84 10.93 4.11 -7.91
C LEU A 84 11.45 4.50 -6.53
N ILE A 85 11.33 3.61 -5.53
CA ILE A 85 11.79 3.90 -4.17
C ILE A 85 13.32 4.00 -4.10
N GLY A 86 14.04 3.23 -4.90
CA GLY A 86 15.48 3.30 -5.07
C GLY A 86 15.92 4.64 -5.65
N ALA A 87 15.28 5.09 -6.75
CA ALA A 87 15.55 6.40 -7.35
C ALA A 87 15.29 7.54 -6.35
N ILE A 88 14.12 7.54 -5.68
CA ILE A 88 13.80 8.53 -4.66
C ILE A 88 14.86 8.52 -3.55
N THR A 89 15.25 7.34 -3.08
CA THR A 89 16.24 7.20 -1.99
C THR A 89 17.61 7.73 -2.39
N VAL A 90 18.09 7.42 -3.60
CA VAL A 90 19.40 7.87 -4.10
C VAL A 90 19.43 9.39 -4.29
N LEU A 91 18.35 9.95 -4.85
CA LEU A 91 18.25 11.38 -5.15
C LEU A 91 17.97 12.24 -3.93
N SER A 92 17.39 11.67 -2.86
CA SER A 92 16.97 12.40 -1.66
C SER A 92 18.13 12.72 -0.73
N GLN A 93 17.94 13.79 0.06
CA GLN A 93 18.78 14.08 1.21
C GLN A 93 18.53 13.05 2.32
N ARG A 94 19.52 12.88 3.20
CA ARG A 94 19.51 11.85 4.23
C ARG A 94 18.28 11.89 5.14
N GLU A 95 17.94 13.07 5.69
CA GLU A 95 16.77 13.21 6.57
C GLU A 95 15.47 12.81 5.90
N VAL A 96 15.36 13.11 4.61
CA VAL A 96 14.21 12.75 3.78
C VAL A 96 14.11 11.24 3.59
N ARG A 97 15.26 10.57 3.39
CA ARG A 97 15.32 9.09 3.27
C ARG A 97 14.77 8.38 4.51
N VAL A 98 15.13 8.88 5.70
CA VAL A 98 14.63 8.31 6.98
C VAL A 98 13.13 8.40 7.05
N ASN A 99 12.57 9.58 6.77
CA ASN A 99 11.13 9.80 6.82
C ASN A 99 10.39 8.89 5.84
N ILE A 100 10.91 8.77 4.61
CA ILE A 100 10.34 7.90 3.56
C ILE A 100 10.40 6.43 4.00
N ALA A 101 11.54 5.96 4.49
CA ALA A 101 11.72 4.58 4.93
C ALA A 101 10.78 4.22 6.10
N LEU A 102 10.69 5.06 7.12
CA LEU A 102 9.78 4.84 8.25
C LEU A 102 8.32 4.81 7.79
N ALA A 103 7.91 5.78 6.98
CA ALA A 103 6.55 5.86 6.48
C ALA A 103 6.17 4.62 5.65
N ALA A 104 7.05 4.21 4.72
CA ALA A 104 6.82 3.04 3.87
C ALA A 104 6.72 1.75 4.68
N LEU A 105 7.71 1.47 5.54
CA LEU A 105 7.77 0.22 6.30
C LEU A 105 6.57 0.03 7.21
N VAL A 106 6.11 1.10 7.86
CA VAL A 106 4.95 1.02 8.76
C VAL A 106 3.64 0.99 7.99
N ALA A 107 3.50 1.80 6.92
CA ALA A 107 2.28 1.81 6.11
C ALA A 107 2.05 0.50 5.35
N TRP A 108 3.13 -0.17 4.94
CA TRP A 108 3.02 -1.35 4.08
C TRP A 108 3.00 -2.68 4.83
N THR A 109 3.37 -2.73 6.10
CA THR A 109 3.41 -3.98 6.85
C THR A 109 2.13 -4.20 7.66
N PRO A 110 1.39 -5.31 7.44
CA PRO A 110 1.67 -6.39 6.47
C PRO A 110 0.89 -6.25 5.14
N MET A 111 -0.27 -5.58 5.13
CA MET A 111 -1.22 -5.62 4.02
C MET A 111 -0.70 -4.93 2.75
N GLY A 112 0.02 -3.81 2.91
CA GLY A 112 0.65 -3.13 1.78
C GLY A 112 1.65 -4.02 1.05
N MET A 113 2.49 -4.78 1.79
CA MET A 113 3.44 -5.73 1.19
C MET A 113 2.73 -6.80 0.36
N TYR A 114 1.63 -7.35 0.88
CA TYR A 114 0.81 -8.31 0.16
C TYR A 114 0.25 -7.74 -1.14
N PHE A 115 -0.37 -6.55 -1.09
CA PHE A 115 -1.00 -5.97 -2.28
C PHE A 115 0.01 -5.46 -3.30
N ILE A 116 1.15 -4.92 -2.89
CA ILE A 116 2.23 -4.50 -3.81
C ILE A 116 2.70 -5.68 -4.67
N ALA A 117 2.84 -6.86 -4.08
CA ALA A 117 3.25 -8.07 -4.79
C ALA A 117 2.09 -8.83 -5.45
N SER A 118 0.91 -8.26 -5.56
CA SER A 118 -0.28 -8.92 -6.12
C SER A 118 -0.53 -8.52 -7.59
N ASN A 119 -1.25 -9.38 -8.32
CA ASN A 119 -1.76 -9.08 -9.67
C ASN A 119 -3.08 -8.31 -9.60
N ASN A 120 -3.07 -7.21 -8.85
CA ASN A 120 -4.23 -6.34 -8.65
C ASN A 120 -3.83 -4.89 -8.90
N PRO A 121 -4.64 -4.08 -9.58
CA PRO A 121 -4.34 -2.66 -9.79
C PRO A 121 -4.01 -1.87 -8.51
N SER A 122 -4.44 -2.36 -7.34
CA SER A 122 -4.04 -1.78 -6.04
C SER A 122 -2.53 -1.81 -5.81
N SER A 123 -1.77 -2.70 -6.47
CA SER A 123 -0.31 -2.72 -6.45
C SER A 123 0.26 -1.38 -6.94
N TRP A 124 -0.18 -0.95 -8.12
CA TRP A 124 0.25 0.33 -8.71
C TRP A 124 -0.31 1.53 -7.96
N ALA A 125 -1.53 1.43 -7.43
CA ALA A 125 -2.11 2.49 -6.61
C ALA A 125 -1.29 2.75 -5.33
N ILE A 126 -0.92 1.70 -4.59
CA ILE A 126 -0.12 1.82 -3.35
C ILE A 126 1.29 2.33 -3.68
N THR A 127 1.94 1.73 -4.67
CA THR A 127 3.28 2.14 -5.12
C THR A 127 3.27 3.57 -5.65
N GLY A 128 2.36 3.90 -6.56
CA GLY A 128 2.29 5.17 -7.25
C GLY A 128 2.01 6.33 -6.30
N VAL A 129 0.96 6.23 -5.48
CA VAL A 129 0.56 7.32 -4.56
C VAL A 129 1.65 7.61 -3.54
N PHE A 130 2.26 6.57 -2.96
CA PHE A 130 3.34 6.76 -2.00
C PHE A 130 4.59 7.36 -2.66
N CYS A 131 5.05 6.77 -3.77
CA CYS A 131 6.24 7.25 -4.49
C CYS A 131 6.04 8.66 -5.05
N TYR A 132 4.84 9.00 -5.49
CA TYR A 132 4.47 10.36 -5.88
C TYR A 132 4.64 11.36 -4.73
N GLY A 133 4.00 11.09 -3.59
CA GLY A 133 4.10 11.94 -2.40
C GLY A 133 5.53 12.06 -1.88
N ALA A 134 6.28 10.95 -1.86
CA ALA A 134 7.67 10.90 -1.43
C ALA A 134 8.60 11.66 -2.38
N ALA A 135 8.43 11.53 -3.70
CA ALA A 135 9.22 12.23 -4.70
C ALA A 135 8.95 13.74 -4.70
N LEU A 136 7.68 14.14 -4.57
CA LEU A 136 7.29 15.55 -4.43
C LEU A 136 7.87 16.16 -3.13
N TYR A 137 7.73 15.46 -2.00
CA TYR A 137 8.31 15.87 -0.73
C TYR A 137 9.83 16.02 -0.78
N ALA A 138 10.51 15.06 -1.41
CA ALA A 138 11.96 15.10 -1.62
C ALA A 138 12.37 16.22 -2.58
N GLY A 139 11.62 16.43 -3.66
CA GLY A 139 11.83 17.48 -4.65
C GLY A 139 11.81 18.88 -4.03
N LEU A 140 10.83 19.15 -3.16
CA LEU A 140 10.71 20.41 -2.41
C LEU A 140 11.95 20.71 -1.50
N LYS A 141 12.74 19.68 -1.17
CA LYS A 141 13.94 19.79 -0.31
C LYS A 141 15.25 19.69 -1.09
N ALA A 142 15.20 19.20 -2.34
CA ALA A 142 16.36 19.05 -3.20
C ALA A 142 16.75 20.36 -3.89
N ARG A 143 17.96 20.38 -4.48
CA ARG A 143 18.47 21.49 -5.29
C ARG A 143 19.19 20.97 -6.53
N GLY A 144 19.30 21.83 -7.54
CA GLY A 144 20.00 21.50 -8.78
C GLY A 144 19.31 20.38 -9.56
N TRP A 145 20.09 19.55 -10.28
CA TRP A 145 19.55 18.50 -11.13
C TRP A 145 18.72 17.44 -10.39
N ARG A 146 19.04 17.18 -9.11
CA ARG A 146 18.28 16.22 -8.28
C ARG A 146 16.84 16.63 -8.06
N HIS A 147 16.58 17.93 -7.96
CA HIS A 147 15.24 18.48 -7.88
C HIS A 147 14.40 18.10 -9.12
N TRP A 148 14.94 18.32 -10.33
CA TRP A 148 14.25 17.98 -11.57
C TRP A 148 14.08 16.47 -11.76
N ALA A 149 15.10 15.68 -11.40
CA ALA A 149 15.01 14.23 -11.43
C ALA A 149 13.91 13.70 -10.50
N LEU A 150 13.77 14.25 -9.29
CA LEU A 150 12.69 13.89 -8.36
C LEU A 150 11.30 14.29 -8.88
N LEU A 151 11.18 15.45 -9.55
CA LEU A 151 9.92 15.80 -10.23
C LEU A 151 9.61 14.83 -11.38
N GLY A 152 10.60 14.38 -12.11
CA GLY A 152 10.43 13.34 -13.12
C GLY A 152 9.94 12.01 -12.51
N VAL A 153 10.50 11.60 -11.36
CA VAL A 153 10.02 10.42 -10.62
C VAL A 153 8.59 10.63 -10.11
N ALA A 154 8.22 11.84 -9.68
CA ALA A 154 6.85 12.16 -9.28
C ALA A 154 5.88 12.01 -10.47
N CYS A 155 6.26 12.51 -11.67
CA CYS A 155 5.44 12.32 -12.88
C CYS A 155 5.25 10.84 -13.24
N LEU A 156 6.32 10.03 -13.20
CA LEU A 156 6.22 8.59 -13.45
C LEU A 156 5.33 7.88 -12.41
N SER A 157 5.43 8.28 -11.15
CA SER A 157 4.61 7.72 -10.08
C SER A 157 3.13 8.13 -10.22
N ALA A 158 2.85 9.36 -10.65
CA ALA A 158 1.49 9.81 -10.98
C ALA A 158 0.91 9.02 -12.17
N LEU A 159 1.72 8.74 -13.20
CA LEU A 159 1.30 7.91 -14.33
C LEU A 159 0.87 6.51 -13.88
N LEU A 160 1.60 5.87 -12.95
CA LEU A 160 1.17 4.60 -12.36
C LEU A 160 -0.20 4.71 -11.67
N CYS A 161 -0.47 5.82 -10.97
CA CYS A 161 -1.77 6.05 -10.36
C CYS A 161 -2.87 6.14 -11.43
N TYR A 162 -2.62 6.91 -12.49
CA TYR A 162 -3.58 7.13 -13.58
C TYR A 162 -3.92 5.86 -14.34
N GLU A 163 -2.94 4.99 -14.51
CA GLU A 163 -3.08 3.73 -15.24
C GLU A 163 -3.49 2.54 -14.37
N SER A 164 -3.73 2.79 -13.07
CA SER A 164 -4.14 1.74 -12.14
C SER A 164 -5.63 1.75 -11.82
N ARG A 165 -6.12 2.89 -11.31
CA ARG A 165 -7.48 3.01 -10.77
C ARG A 165 -7.92 4.47 -10.75
N GLY A 166 -9.21 4.73 -10.94
CA GLY A 166 -9.76 6.09 -10.89
C GLY A 166 -9.56 6.77 -9.53
N ASP A 167 -9.77 6.05 -8.43
CA ASP A 167 -9.55 6.59 -7.07
C ASP A 167 -8.07 6.90 -6.81
N ALA A 168 -7.13 6.08 -7.32
CA ALA A 168 -5.71 6.35 -7.20
C ALA A 168 -5.30 7.63 -7.97
N SER A 169 -5.95 7.92 -9.09
CA SER A 169 -5.79 9.18 -9.81
C SER A 169 -6.17 10.38 -8.95
N PHE A 170 -7.27 10.29 -8.22
CA PHE A 170 -7.69 11.32 -7.27
C PHE A 170 -6.73 11.46 -6.08
N TYR A 171 -6.09 10.36 -5.66
CA TYR A 171 -5.12 10.41 -4.55
C TYR A 171 -3.84 11.19 -4.89
N VAL A 172 -3.52 11.38 -6.17
CA VAL A 172 -2.47 12.32 -6.60
C VAL A 172 -2.80 13.74 -6.15
N PHE A 173 -4.06 14.18 -6.30
CA PHE A 173 -4.53 15.48 -5.79
C PHE A 173 -4.44 15.56 -4.26
N VAL A 174 -4.92 14.53 -3.54
CA VAL A 174 -4.86 14.51 -2.07
C VAL A 174 -3.43 14.55 -1.55
N ALA A 175 -2.52 13.78 -2.15
CA ALA A 175 -1.11 13.75 -1.80
C ALA A 175 -0.43 15.09 -2.12
N SER A 176 -0.72 15.69 -3.29
CA SER A 176 -0.23 17.02 -3.66
C SER A 176 -0.61 18.05 -2.61
N LEU A 177 -1.90 18.11 -2.29
CA LEU A 177 -2.42 19.08 -1.32
C LEU A 177 -1.75 18.90 0.05
N GLY A 178 -1.67 17.66 0.56
CA GLY A 178 -1.03 17.38 1.84
C GLY A 178 0.46 17.77 1.87
N ILE A 179 1.23 17.40 0.84
CA ILE A 179 2.67 17.71 0.78
C ILE A 179 2.93 19.20 0.54
N LEU A 180 2.13 19.87 -0.30
CA LEU A 180 2.27 21.31 -0.54
C LEU A 180 1.90 22.13 0.70
N ILE A 181 0.83 21.81 1.41
CA ILE A 181 0.48 22.43 2.69
C ILE A 181 1.65 22.28 3.68
N LEU A 182 2.26 21.11 3.75
CA LEU A 182 3.37 20.83 4.66
C LEU A 182 4.60 21.68 4.35
N GLU A 183 5.08 21.73 3.11
CA GLU A 183 6.42 22.18 2.78
C GLU A 183 6.48 23.34 1.77
N ALA A 184 5.44 23.59 0.95
CA ALA A 184 5.52 24.59 -0.10
C ALA A 184 5.72 26.01 0.44
N ARG A 185 6.54 26.76 -0.27
CA ARG A 185 6.82 28.20 -0.08
C ARG A 185 6.78 28.88 -1.43
N ARG A 186 6.72 30.20 -1.47
CA ARG A 186 6.68 31.00 -2.72
C ARG A 186 7.81 30.68 -3.71
N ARG A 187 8.96 30.18 -3.25
CA ARG A 187 10.09 29.79 -4.07
C ARG A 187 9.91 28.45 -4.80
N HIS A 188 8.91 27.67 -4.45
CA HIS A 188 8.66 26.32 -4.98
C HIS A 188 7.63 26.35 -6.13
N LEU A 189 7.70 27.36 -6.99
CA LEU A 189 6.76 27.51 -8.12
C LEU A 189 6.78 26.32 -9.09
N PRO A 190 7.93 25.74 -9.47
CA PRO A 190 7.95 24.57 -10.35
C PRO A 190 7.23 23.37 -9.76
N GLU A 191 7.47 23.04 -8.49
CA GLU A 191 6.82 21.92 -7.80
C GLU A 191 5.32 22.14 -7.65
N ILE A 192 4.91 23.37 -7.32
CA ILE A 192 3.50 23.75 -7.25
C ILE A 192 2.86 23.59 -8.61
N GLY A 193 3.51 24.09 -9.68
CA GLY A 193 3.02 23.96 -11.05
C GLY A 193 2.84 22.51 -11.48
N VAL A 194 3.86 21.67 -11.29
CA VAL A 194 3.81 20.24 -11.62
C VAL A 194 2.71 19.55 -10.80
N ALA A 195 2.67 19.76 -9.48
CA ALA A 195 1.66 19.15 -8.62
C ALA A 195 0.24 19.59 -8.99
N THR A 196 0.05 20.86 -9.37
CA THR A 196 -1.27 21.37 -9.81
C THR A 196 -1.72 20.72 -11.10
N VAL A 197 -0.83 20.63 -12.11
CA VAL A 197 -1.16 19.99 -13.39
C VAL A 197 -1.48 18.51 -13.19
N LEU A 198 -0.64 17.77 -12.46
CA LEU A 198 -0.88 16.36 -12.17
C LEU A 198 -2.17 16.16 -11.37
N SER A 199 -2.46 17.03 -10.40
CA SER A 199 -3.71 16.99 -9.64
C SER A 199 -4.94 17.20 -10.52
N ALA A 200 -4.88 18.19 -11.43
CA ALA A 200 -5.98 18.47 -12.35
C ALA A 200 -6.24 17.28 -13.30
N ILE A 201 -5.18 16.67 -13.84
CA ILE A 201 -5.28 15.44 -14.64
C ILE A 201 -5.90 14.32 -13.80
N GLY A 202 -5.44 14.10 -12.56
CA GLY A 202 -5.94 13.04 -11.70
C GLY A 202 -7.42 13.18 -11.35
N VAL A 203 -7.88 14.40 -11.05
CA VAL A 203 -9.30 14.70 -10.80
C VAL A 203 -10.13 14.47 -12.07
N TRP A 204 -9.64 14.94 -13.22
CA TRP A 204 -10.33 14.74 -14.50
C TRP A 204 -10.49 13.26 -14.86
N LEU A 205 -9.43 12.47 -14.71
CA LEU A 205 -9.46 11.02 -14.96
C LEU A 205 -10.41 10.30 -14.00
N MET A 206 -10.43 10.69 -12.71
CA MET A 206 -11.38 10.12 -11.75
C MET A 206 -12.83 10.39 -12.13
N LEU A 207 -13.15 11.63 -12.51
CA LEU A 207 -14.51 12.02 -12.90
C LEU A 207 -14.96 11.32 -14.20
N GLY A 208 -14.04 11.03 -15.12
CA GLY A 208 -14.30 10.30 -16.36
C GLY A 208 -14.27 8.77 -16.22
N SER A 209 -13.94 8.25 -15.03
CA SER A 209 -13.80 6.80 -14.82
C SER A 209 -15.15 6.10 -14.61
N GLY A 210 -15.28 4.85 -15.08
CA GLY A 210 -16.43 4.01 -14.79
C GLY A 210 -16.65 3.75 -13.29
N GLN A 211 -15.62 3.91 -12.46
CA GLN A 211 -15.73 3.80 -11.01
C GLN A 211 -16.57 4.95 -10.39
N ALA A 212 -16.46 6.16 -10.93
CA ALA A 212 -17.29 7.29 -10.49
C ALA A 212 -18.75 7.09 -10.89
N SER A 213 -19.01 6.60 -12.11
CA SER A 213 -20.36 6.31 -12.59
C SER A 213 -21.03 5.17 -11.82
N SER A 214 -20.29 4.11 -11.49
CA SER A 214 -20.81 2.99 -10.70
C SER A 214 -21.20 3.42 -9.28
N ALA A 215 -20.43 4.32 -8.65
CA ALA A 215 -20.76 4.88 -7.35
C ALA A 215 -22.04 5.75 -7.40
N SER A 216 -22.30 6.42 -8.52
CA SER A 216 -23.50 7.24 -8.71
C SER A 216 -24.74 6.42 -9.08
N GLN A 217 -24.59 5.33 -9.81
CA GLN A 217 -25.71 4.46 -10.24
C GLN A 217 -26.26 3.58 -9.12
N SER A 218 -25.48 3.31 -8.08
CA SER A 218 -25.92 2.54 -6.91
C SER A 218 -26.81 3.35 -5.96
N SER A 219 -27.10 4.62 -6.28
CA SER A 219 -28.02 5.44 -5.48
C SER A 219 -29.47 5.00 -5.73
N ASP A 220 -30.02 4.24 -4.80
CA ASP A 220 -31.43 3.94 -4.80
C ASP A 220 -32.24 5.25 -4.58
N ALA A 221 -33.07 5.63 -5.56
CA ALA A 221 -33.81 6.88 -5.54
C ALA A 221 -34.82 6.96 -4.38
N THR A 222 -35.06 5.84 -3.69
CA THR A 222 -36.00 5.73 -2.56
C THR A 222 -35.43 6.18 -1.21
N ILE A 223 -34.09 6.39 -1.12
CA ILE A 223 -33.44 6.74 0.16
C ILE A 223 -33.67 8.22 0.48
N THR A 224 -34.28 8.50 1.61
CA THR A 224 -34.48 9.87 2.08
C THR A 224 -33.17 10.52 2.53
N VAL A 225 -33.13 11.87 2.60
CA VAL A 225 -31.97 12.61 3.14
C VAL A 225 -31.70 12.21 4.58
N HIS A 226 -32.73 11.94 5.37
CA HIS A 226 -32.61 11.49 6.76
C HIS A 226 -31.91 10.14 6.85
N ASP A 227 -32.33 9.17 6.04
CA ASP A 227 -31.69 7.85 5.98
C ASP A 227 -30.22 7.95 5.58
N ARG A 228 -29.87 8.84 4.66
CA ARG A 228 -28.45 9.08 4.25
C ARG A 228 -27.62 9.62 5.40
N ILE A 229 -28.16 10.51 6.22
CA ILE A 229 -27.48 11.04 7.40
C ILE A 229 -27.25 9.91 8.41
N ASP A 230 -28.25 9.09 8.68
CA ASP A 230 -28.13 7.95 9.60
C ASP A 230 -27.11 6.91 9.12
N VAL A 231 -27.10 6.60 7.83
CA VAL A 231 -26.09 5.73 7.19
C VAL A 231 -24.69 6.34 7.33
N ALA A 232 -24.52 7.64 7.10
CA ALA A 232 -23.22 8.30 7.22
C ALA A 232 -22.72 8.26 8.67
N PHE A 233 -23.55 8.55 9.67
CA PHE A 233 -23.20 8.45 11.08
C PHE A 233 -22.89 7.01 11.52
N THR A 234 -23.65 6.05 11.02
CA THR A 234 -23.38 4.62 11.27
C THR A 234 -22.03 4.22 10.70
N ASN A 235 -21.73 4.60 9.45
CA ASN A 235 -20.46 4.34 8.82
C ASN A 235 -19.29 5.05 9.54
N LEU A 236 -19.50 6.24 10.09
CA LEU A 236 -18.50 6.92 10.92
C LEU A 236 -18.10 6.09 12.15
N ARG A 237 -19.05 5.38 12.77
CA ARG A 237 -18.76 4.48 13.90
C ARG A 237 -17.96 3.25 13.50
N TYR A 238 -18.05 2.80 12.24
CA TYR A 238 -17.29 1.68 11.72
C TYR A 238 -15.89 2.05 11.20
N LEU A 239 -15.51 3.33 11.18
CA LEU A 239 -14.16 3.75 10.73
C LEU A 239 -13.01 3.07 11.46
N PRO A 240 -13.04 2.84 12.79
CA PRO A 240 -11.97 2.11 13.47
C PRO A 240 -11.78 0.70 12.93
N ASP A 241 -12.88 -0.05 12.71
CA ASP A 241 -12.84 -1.39 12.11
C ASP A 241 -12.35 -1.36 10.65
N TYR A 242 -12.77 -0.35 9.90
CA TYR A 242 -12.29 -0.12 8.54
C TYR A 242 -10.77 0.09 8.51
N PHE A 243 -10.23 0.97 9.38
CA PHE A 243 -8.80 1.22 9.45
C PHE A 243 -8.01 0.04 10.00
N ALA A 244 -8.60 -0.79 10.86
CA ALA A 244 -7.99 -2.03 11.32
C ALA A 244 -7.71 -3.01 10.15
N GLY A 245 -8.46 -2.90 9.05
CA GLY A 245 -8.20 -3.63 7.82
C GLY A 245 -6.86 -3.28 7.15
N PHE A 246 -6.24 -2.12 7.45
CA PHE A 246 -4.90 -1.77 6.96
C PHE A 246 -3.80 -2.69 7.50
N VAL A 247 -4.03 -3.27 8.65
CA VAL A 247 -3.10 -4.21 9.31
C VAL A 247 -3.58 -5.66 9.25
N GLY A 248 -4.65 -5.92 8.50
CA GLY A 248 -5.17 -7.28 8.29
C GLY A 248 -6.14 -7.77 9.36
N LEU A 249 -6.61 -6.91 10.27
CA LEU A 249 -7.71 -7.23 11.16
C LEU A 249 -9.04 -7.09 10.39
N ASN A 250 -9.94 -8.05 10.49
CA ASN A 250 -11.23 -8.11 9.80
C ASN A 250 -11.18 -8.12 8.25
N SER A 251 -10.01 -7.97 7.65
CA SER A 251 -9.82 -7.93 6.18
C SER A 251 -8.40 -8.37 5.82
N GLY A 252 -8.13 -9.67 5.97
CA GLY A 252 -6.81 -10.25 5.70
C GLY A 252 -6.46 -10.37 4.22
N PRO A 253 -5.32 -11.01 3.89
CA PRO A 253 -4.91 -11.34 2.53
C PRO A 253 -5.93 -12.20 1.78
N GLY A 254 -5.66 -12.49 0.51
CA GLY A 254 -6.55 -13.25 -0.35
C GLY A 254 -7.79 -12.48 -0.74
N TRP A 255 -8.93 -13.12 -0.65
CA TRP A 255 -10.26 -12.56 -0.89
C TRP A 255 -10.89 -12.03 0.41
N ARG A 256 -10.09 -11.50 1.34
CA ARG A 256 -10.46 -11.12 2.71
C ARG A 256 -10.80 -12.33 3.60
N ASP A 257 -10.47 -13.49 3.17
CA ASP A 257 -10.78 -14.78 3.78
C ASP A 257 -9.60 -15.38 4.57
N THR A 258 -8.42 -14.78 4.47
CA THR A 258 -7.23 -15.22 5.19
C THR A 258 -7.10 -14.44 6.49
N SER A 259 -7.67 -14.98 7.58
CA SER A 259 -7.54 -14.37 8.90
C SER A 259 -6.10 -14.42 9.39
N LEU A 260 -5.51 -13.27 9.68
CA LEU A 260 -4.22 -13.22 10.37
C LEU A 260 -4.42 -13.54 11.86
N PRO A 261 -3.46 -14.23 12.52
CA PRO A 261 -3.50 -14.41 13.96
C PRO A 261 -3.61 -13.06 14.68
N GLY A 262 -4.54 -12.92 15.62
CA GLY A 262 -4.93 -11.64 16.22
C GLY A 262 -3.78 -10.81 16.79
N TYR A 263 -2.71 -11.47 17.26
CA TYR A 263 -1.52 -10.76 17.75
C TYR A 263 -0.77 -10.00 16.64
N ALA A 264 -0.79 -10.45 15.39
CA ALA A 264 -0.08 -9.76 14.30
C ALA A 264 -0.70 -8.38 13.99
N PRO A 265 -2.01 -8.24 13.76
CA PRO A 265 -2.63 -6.92 13.61
C PRO A 265 -2.47 -6.04 14.85
N VAL A 266 -2.58 -6.59 16.07
CA VAL A 266 -2.39 -5.82 17.32
C VAL A 266 -0.98 -5.25 17.40
N VAL A 267 0.04 -6.04 17.12
CA VAL A 267 1.43 -5.58 17.11
C VAL A 267 1.65 -4.52 16.01
N ALA A 268 1.07 -4.69 14.81
CA ALA A 268 1.14 -3.69 13.76
C ALA A 268 0.50 -2.35 14.19
N LEU A 269 -0.65 -2.40 14.86
CA LEU A 269 -1.30 -1.21 15.44
C LEU A 269 -0.44 -0.55 16.53
N LEU A 270 0.24 -1.33 17.38
CA LEU A 270 1.17 -0.79 18.37
C LEU A 270 2.33 -0.06 17.73
N VAL A 271 2.92 -0.60 16.66
CA VAL A 271 3.99 0.06 15.90
C VAL A 271 3.47 1.33 15.23
N LEU A 272 2.29 1.29 14.62
CA LEU A 272 1.63 2.47 14.04
C LEU A 272 1.39 3.55 15.10
N GLY A 273 0.83 3.18 16.26
CA GLY A 273 0.60 4.08 17.39
C GLY A 273 1.91 4.70 17.90
N PHE A 274 2.98 3.92 17.96
CA PHE A 274 4.30 4.44 18.35
C PHE A 274 4.85 5.48 17.34
N VAL A 275 4.67 5.26 16.03
CA VAL A 275 5.06 6.24 15.00
C VAL A 275 4.22 7.51 15.10
N ILE A 276 2.92 7.36 15.35
CA ILE A 276 2.02 8.49 15.61
C ILE A 276 2.51 9.29 16.83
N PHE A 277 2.83 8.62 17.94
CA PHE A 277 3.36 9.26 19.14
C PHE A 277 4.68 10.01 18.90
N LEU A 278 5.62 9.38 18.16
CA LEU A 278 6.88 10.04 17.79
C LEU A 278 6.64 11.26 16.90
N GLY A 279 5.75 11.16 15.94
CA GLY A 279 5.42 12.26 15.04
C GLY A 279 4.78 13.45 15.74
N ALA A 280 4.02 13.23 16.80
CA ALA A 280 3.35 14.26 17.57
C ALA A 280 4.33 15.24 18.28
N ARG A 281 5.56 14.82 18.57
CA ARG A 281 6.58 15.66 19.24
C ARG A 281 6.97 16.93 18.48
N ALA A 282 6.76 16.98 17.19
CA ALA A 282 7.12 18.12 16.35
C ALA A 282 5.91 18.57 15.52
N MET A 283 4.84 18.95 16.22
CA MET A 283 3.62 19.45 15.59
C MET A 283 3.80 20.92 15.16
N SER A 284 3.35 21.23 13.96
CA SER A 284 3.16 22.58 13.45
C SER A 284 1.76 22.71 12.86
N TRP A 285 1.21 23.93 12.75
CA TRP A 285 -0.11 24.12 12.16
C TRP A 285 -0.21 23.57 10.73
N ARG A 286 0.86 23.71 9.91
CA ARG A 286 0.92 23.17 8.55
C ARG A 286 0.87 21.65 8.53
N LYS A 287 1.61 21.01 9.44
CA LYS A 287 1.61 19.56 9.60
C LYS A 287 0.24 19.07 10.08
N ALA A 288 -0.36 19.75 11.04
CA ALA A 288 -1.72 19.43 11.51
C ALA A 288 -2.74 19.53 10.38
N LEU A 289 -2.74 20.65 9.64
CA LEU A 289 -3.66 20.85 8.51
C LEU A 289 -3.44 19.82 7.40
N ALA A 290 -2.18 19.56 7.00
CA ALA A 290 -1.86 18.54 6.01
C ALA A 290 -2.33 17.13 6.43
N SER A 291 -2.13 16.79 7.71
CA SER A 291 -2.58 15.51 8.26
C SER A 291 -4.11 15.40 8.29
N ILE A 292 -4.81 16.46 8.70
CA ILE A 292 -6.27 16.52 8.71
C ILE A 292 -6.82 16.35 7.29
N MET A 293 -6.21 16.99 6.28
CA MET A 293 -6.66 16.87 4.90
C MET A 293 -6.50 15.45 4.36
N VAL A 294 -5.33 14.81 4.57
CA VAL A 294 -5.12 13.44 4.09
C VAL A 294 -5.95 12.44 4.88
N PHE A 295 -6.01 12.56 6.20
CA PHE A 295 -6.84 11.71 7.05
C PHE A 295 -8.33 11.89 6.75
N GLY A 296 -8.76 13.14 6.52
CA GLY A 296 -10.13 13.46 6.12
C GLY A 296 -10.53 12.79 4.79
N ALA A 297 -9.59 12.73 3.82
CA ALA A 297 -9.81 11.97 2.59
C ALA A 297 -9.91 10.46 2.88
N MET A 298 -9.01 9.90 3.71
CA MET A 298 -9.03 8.48 4.07
C MET A 298 -10.32 8.06 4.79
N ALA A 299 -10.88 8.92 5.63
CA ALA A 299 -12.13 8.67 6.35
C ALA A 299 -13.37 9.03 5.52
N GLY A 300 -13.33 10.15 4.82
CA GLY A 300 -14.47 10.72 4.10
C GLY A 300 -14.82 9.95 2.83
N ILE A 301 -13.84 9.52 2.05
CA ILE A 301 -14.09 8.82 0.79
C ILE A 301 -14.93 7.55 1.00
N PRO A 302 -14.55 6.60 1.90
CA PRO A 302 -15.37 5.41 2.12
C PRO A 302 -16.77 5.73 2.63
N ILE A 303 -16.94 6.75 3.49
CA ILE A 303 -18.27 7.18 3.96
C ILE A 303 -19.09 7.73 2.80
N LEU A 304 -18.51 8.62 1.98
CA LEU A 304 -19.19 9.22 0.83
C LEU A 304 -19.60 8.18 -0.21
N VAL A 305 -18.77 7.16 -0.45
CA VAL A 305 -19.09 6.08 -1.39
C VAL A 305 -20.15 5.13 -0.81
N ALA A 306 -20.10 4.82 0.50
CA ALA A 306 -21.05 3.90 1.13
C ALA A 306 -22.43 4.52 1.39
N THR A 307 -22.53 5.84 1.58
CA THR A 307 -23.79 6.52 1.91
C THR A 307 -24.87 6.37 0.84
N PRO A 308 -24.59 6.51 -0.47
CA PRO A 308 -25.61 6.34 -1.53
C PRO A 308 -26.14 4.91 -1.65
N THR A 309 -25.39 3.91 -1.20
CA THR A 309 -25.73 2.49 -1.36
C THR A 309 -26.66 1.98 -0.26
N ALA A 310 -27.10 2.81 0.67
CA ALA A 310 -27.90 2.45 1.85
C ALA A 310 -27.30 1.34 2.74
N PHE A 311 -26.07 0.92 2.48
CA PHE A 311 -25.40 -0.06 3.33
C PHE A 311 -24.77 0.64 4.54
N PRO A 312 -25.28 0.43 5.76
CA PRO A 312 -24.72 1.01 6.98
C PRO A 312 -23.44 0.27 7.39
N ASN A 313 -22.63 -0.14 6.43
CA ASN A 313 -21.44 -0.95 6.65
C ASN A 313 -20.37 -0.58 5.63
N LEU A 314 -19.25 -0.05 6.11
CA LEU A 314 -18.06 0.18 5.29
C LEU A 314 -17.44 -1.12 4.73
N GLY A 315 -17.94 -2.29 5.13
CA GLY A 315 -17.47 -3.59 4.66
C GLY A 315 -17.55 -3.79 3.15
N ALA A 316 -18.45 -3.09 2.45
CA ALA A 316 -18.53 -3.10 0.99
C ALA A 316 -17.38 -2.33 0.33
N TYR A 317 -16.87 -1.27 0.98
CA TYR A 317 -15.72 -0.51 0.51
C TYR A 317 -14.44 -1.03 1.21
N HIS A 318 -13.59 -1.73 0.47
CA HIS A 318 -12.42 -2.38 1.06
C HIS A 318 -11.38 -1.38 1.60
N ALA A 319 -10.83 -1.65 2.79
CA ALA A 319 -9.78 -0.83 3.42
C ALA A 319 -8.56 -0.61 2.49
N ARG A 320 -8.20 -1.63 1.68
CA ARG A 320 -7.11 -1.52 0.69
C ARG A 320 -7.26 -0.34 -0.28
N TYR A 321 -8.46 0.18 -0.46
CA TYR A 321 -8.69 1.27 -1.42
C TYR A 321 -8.13 2.60 -0.91
N THR A 322 -8.21 2.88 0.38
CA THR A 322 -7.59 4.08 0.98
C THR A 322 -6.21 3.83 1.59
N LEU A 323 -5.75 2.57 1.63
CA LEU A 323 -4.39 2.22 2.08
C LEU A 323 -3.26 3.01 1.37
N PRO A 324 -3.35 3.36 0.06
CA PRO A 324 -2.35 4.20 -0.59
C PRO A 324 -2.08 5.52 0.12
N LEU A 325 -3.09 6.13 0.73
CA LEU A 325 -2.97 7.40 1.46
C LEU A 325 -2.32 7.25 2.83
N LEU A 326 -2.33 6.06 3.44
CA LEU A 326 -1.70 5.83 4.75
C LEU A 326 -0.20 6.13 4.71
N GLY A 327 0.50 5.73 3.64
CA GLY A 327 1.92 6.04 3.47
C GLY A 327 2.20 7.54 3.39
N VAL A 328 1.36 8.28 2.67
CA VAL A 328 1.46 9.75 2.56
C VAL A 328 1.16 10.42 3.91
N LEU A 329 0.13 9.97 4.62
CA LEU A 329 -0.20 10.45 5.96
C LEU A 329 0.97 10.26 6.93
N LEU A 330 1.56 9.06 6.95
CA LEU A 330 2.71 8.77 7.81
C LEU A 330 3.94 9.57 7.40
N LEU A 331 4.19 9.77 6.10
CA LEU A 331 5.28 10.62 5.62
C LEU A 331 5.14 12.06 6.13
N ILE A 332 3.94 12.64 6.04
CA ILE A 332 3.63 13.95 6.60
C ILE A 332 3.85 13.93 8.11
N TRP A 333 3.40 12.89 8.78
CA TRP A 333 3.43 12.77 10.24
C TRP A 333 4.86 12.68 10.79
N VAL A 334 5.76 11.92 10.14
CA VAL A 334 7.15 11.78 10.58
C VAL A 334 8.08 12.88 10.07
N SER A 335 7.65 13.74 9.15
CA SER A 335 8.48 14.70 8.41
C SER A 335 9.38 15.61 9.26
N SER A 336 9.01 15.92 10.49
CA SER A 336 9.76 16.77 11.43
C SER A 336 10.22 16.03 12.69
N ALA A 337 9.79 14.80 12.89
CA ALA A 337 10.10 14.04 14.11
C ALA A 337 11.59 13.64 14.17
N VAL A 338 12.17 13.31 13.01
CA VAL A 338 13.55 12.81 12.90
C VAL A 338 14.59 13.92 13.13
N LYS A 339 14.26 15.17 12.86
CA LYS A 339 15.17 16.30 13.13
C LYS A 339 15.43 16.54 14.61
N LYS A 340 14.51 16.15 15.49
CA LYS A 340 14.53 16.50 16.93
C LYS A 340 14.84 15.33 17.86
N SER A 341 14.84 14.08 17.38
CA SER A 341 15.15 12.93 18.23
C SER A 341 15.80 11.81 17.43
N SER A 342 17.03 11.45 17.79
CA SER A 342 17.60 10.17 17.40
C SER A 342 16.81 9.06 18.08
N LEU A 343 16.40 8.04 17.30
CA LEU A 343 15.84 6.82 17.89
C LEU A 343 16.89 6.17 18.80
N THR A 344 16.49 5.85 20.03
CA THR A 344 17.36 5.09 20.95
C THR A 344 17.56 3.67 20.44
N LYS A 345 18.59 2.97 20.98
CA LYS A 345 18.82 1.55 20.64
C LYS A 345 17.58 0.70 20.91
N GLY A 346 16.90 0.93 22.04
CA GLY A 346 15.70 0.19 22.41
C GLY A 346 14.53 0.44 21.43
N GLN A 347 14.30 1.69 21.04
CA GLN A 347 13.27 2.04 20.04
C GLN A 347 13.55 1.41 18.69
N PHE A 348 14.82 1.41 18.27
CA PHE A 348 15.28 0.74 17.07
C PHE A 348 15.00 -0.77 17.10
N THR A 349 15.43 -1.44 18.18
CA THR A 349 15.21 -2.88 18.36
C THR A 349 13.72 -3.21 18.37
N PHE A 350 12.91 -2.38 19.03
CA PHE A 350 11.46 -2.50 19.02
C PHE A 350 10.88 -2.52 17.60
N PHE A 351 11.23 -1.52 16.78
CA PHE A 351 10.76 -1.46 15.39
C PHE A 351 11.17 -2.68 14.56
N VAL A 352 12.46 -3.03 14.61
CA VAL A 352 12.96 -4.15 13.82
C VAL A 352 12.30 -5.45 14.25
N PHE A 353 12.23 -5.71 15.53
CA PHE A 353 11.66 -6.94 16.06
C PHE A 353 10.18 -7.07 15.71
N PHE A 354 9.38 -6.08 16.06
CA PHE A 354 7.93 -6.19 15.90
C PHE A 354 7.47 -6.15 14.43
N LEU A 355 8.07 -5.32 13.57
CA LEU A 355 7.74 -5.35 12.15
C LEU A 355 8.18 -6.65 11.48
N SER A 356 9.35 -7.21 11.88
CA SER A 356 9.79 -8.51 11.37
C SER A 356 8.85 -9.63 11.78
N VAL A 357 8.40 -9.66 13.03
CA VAL A 357 7.42 -10.64 13.52
C VAL A 357 6.11 -10.52 12.76
N VAL A 358 5.55 -9.32 12.64
CA VAL A 358 4.29 -9.10 11.92
C VAL A 358 4.39 -9.57 10.47
N ASN A 359 5.46 -9.19 9.78
CA ASN A 359 5.67 -9.60 8.39
C ASN A 359 5.84 -11.11 8.24
N ALA A 360 6.65 -11.74 9.12
CA ALA A 360 6.88 -13.18 9.09
C ALA A 360 5.59 -13.98 9.35
N VAL A 361 4.78 -13.57 10.32
CA VAL A 361 3.50 -14.21 10.63
C VAL A 361 2.50 -14.04 9.50
N ALA A 362 2.36 -12.84 8.95
CA ALA A 362 1.44 -12.58 7.84
C ALA A 362 1.83 -13.39 6.60
N MET A 363 3.12 -13.46 6.29
CA MET A 363 3.64 -14.26 5.18
C MET A 363 3.41 -15.76 5.42
N HIS A 364 3.69 -16.27 6.63
CA HIS A 364 3.46 -17.66 7.01
C HIS A 364 2.00 -18.04 6.81
N THR A 365 1.09 -17.23 7.35
CA THR A 365 -0.35 -17.48 7.25
C THR A 365 -0.83 -17.46 5.80
N THR A 366 -0.32 -16.50 4.99
CA THR A 366 -0.66 -16.40 3.57
C THR A 366 -0.17 -17.62 2.79
N ILE A 367 1.08 -18.06 3.01
CA ILE A 367 1.61 -19.27 2.35
C ILE A 367 0.79 -20.49 2.76
N ALA A 368 0.54 -20.70 4.05
CA ALA A 368 -0.27 -21.82 4.55
C ALA A 368 -1.64 -21.88 3.87
N ARG A 369 -2.28 -20.72 3.72
CA ARG A 369 -3.58 -20.56 3.07
C ARG A 369 -3.63 -21.15 1.67
N TYR A 370 -2.59 -20.91 0.86
CA TYR A 370 -2.53 -21.41 -0.52
C TYR A 370 -1.99 -22.83 -0.61
N VAL A 371 -1.03 -23.20 0.26
CA VAL A 371 -0.38 -24.53 0.22
C VAL A 371 -1.33 -25.66 0.60
N ARG A 372 -2.11 -25.47 1.67
CA ARG A 372 -2.97 -26.52 2.23
C ARG A 372 -4.31 -26.05 2.80
N GLY A 373 -4.56 -24.75 2.85
CA GLY A 373 -5.68 -24.17 3.56
C GLY A 373 -5.39 -23.95 5.05
N LEU A 374 -6.25 -23.19 5.72
CA LEU A 374 -6.22 -22.94 7.15
C LEU A 374 -7.00 -24.00 7.91
N LEU A 375 -6.67 -24.18 9.18
CA LEU A 375 -7.35 -25.10 10.08
C LEU A 375 -8.36 -24.33 10.93
N TRP A 376 -9.57 -24.81 11.05
CA TRP A 376 -10.56 -24.26 11.97
C TRP A 376 -10.43 -24.93 13.34
N ILE A 377 -10.20 -24.10 14.37
CA ILE A 377 -10.22 -24.54 15.76
C ILE A 377 -11.37 -23.83 16.48
N PRO A 378 -12.29 -24.59 17.13
CA PRO A 378 -13.36 -24.00 17.93
C PRO A 378 -12.83 -22.98 18.94
N HIS A 379 -13.51 -21.87 19.08
CA HIS A 379 -13.18 -20.73 19.97
C HIS A 379 -11.90 -19.93 19.60
N ILE A 380 -11.07 -20.41 18.64
CA ILE A 380 -9.87 -19.70 18.18
C ILE A 380 -10.09 -19.14 16.78
N GLY A 381 -10.80 -19.88 15.92
CA GLY A 381 -11.01 -19.54 14.52
C GLY A 381 -10.00 -20.19 13.57
N TRP A 382 -9.77 -19.56 12.43
CA TRP A 382 -8.85 -20.04 11.41
C TRP A 382 -7.40 -19.80 11.80
N ILE A 383 -6.59 -20.85 11.78
CA ILE A 383 -5.15 -20.79 12.08
C ILE A 383 -4.33 -21.44 10.98
N ALA A 384 -3.11 -20.93 10.77
CA ALA A 384 -2.13 -21.55 9.92
C ALA A 384 -1.44 -22.72 10.64
N PRO A 385 -1.26 -23.88 10.00
CA PRO A 385 -0.44 -24.96 10.55
C PRO A 385 1.02 -24.50 10.66
N VAL A 386 1.70 -24.90 11.73
CA VAL A 386 3.08 -24.46 12.01
C VAL A 386 4.07 -24.95 10.95
N ASN A 387 3.94 -26.20 10.50
CA ASN A 387 4.80 -26.77 9.49
C ASN A 387 4.19 -26.59 8.09
N LEU A 388 4.72 -25.66 7.31
CA LEU A 388 4.28 -25.41 5.94
C LEU A 388 4.65 -26.53 4.96
N ASN A 389 5.60 -27.40 5.31
CA ASN A 389 6.01 -28.54 4.50
C ASN A 389 5.17 -29.79 4.79
N GLY A 390 4.32 -29.76 5.79
CA GLY A 390 3.40 -30.87 6.08
C GLY A 390 2.17 -30.81 5.17
N ASP A 391 1.85 -31.91 4.49
CA ASP A 391 0.66 -32.05 3.66
C ASP A 391 0.56 -30.93 2.58
N ILE A 392 1.60 -30.82 1.73
CA ILE A 392 1.62 -29.86 0.62
C ILE A 392 0.67 -30.35 -0.47
N GLN A 393 -0.47 -29.66 -0.62
CA GLN A 393 -1.45 -29.94 -1.67
C GLN A 393 -1.13 -29.15 -2.93
N TRP A 394 -0.67 -27.89 -2.80
CA TRP A 394 -0.27 -27.03 -3.89
C TRP A 394 1.03 -26.29 -3.58
N TRP A 395 1.88 -26.16 -4.57
CA TRP A 395 3.05 -25.30 -4.56
C TRP A 395 3.42 -24.91 -5.99
N TRP A 396 4.15 -23.83 -6.16
CA TRP A 396 4.63 -23.38 -7.46
C TRP A 396 5.47 -24.46 -8.15
N ALA A 397 5.06 -24.89 -9.36
CA ALA A 397 5.68 -26.03 -10.05
C ALA A 397 7.19 -25.83 -10.31
N ASP A 398 7.59 -24.61 -10.67
CA ASP A 398 8.99 -24.27 -10.98
C ASP A 398 9.80 -23.84 -9.75
N MET A 399 9.23 -23.88 -8.54
CA MET A 399 9.90 -23.45 -7.33
C MET A 399 10.64 -24.59 -6.65
N SER A 400 11.98 -24.54 -6.67
CA SER A 400 12.86 -25.56 -6.04
C SER A 400 12.89 -25.47 -4.50
N LEU A 401 12.53 -24.31 -3.93
CA LEU A 401 12.49 -24.12 -2.49
C LEU A 401 11.17 -24.61 -1.91
N SER A 402 11.24 -25.31 -0.78
CA SER A 402 10.03 -25.68 -0.04
C SER A 402 9.30 -24.46 0.55
N PRO A 403 7.99 -24.52 0.82
CA PRO A 403 7.23 -23.44 1.45
C PRO A 403 7.88 -22.90 2.73
N MET A 404 8.36 -23.77 3.60
CA MET A 404 9.02 -23.38 4.86
C MET A 404 10.36 -22.71 4.62
N THR A 405 11.14 -23.21 3.67
CA THR A 405 12.44 -22.61 3.30
C THR A 405 12.25 -21.22 2.71
N LEU A 406 11.28 -21.06 1.79
CA LEU A 406 10.96 -19.75 1.20
C LEU A 406 10.50 -18.76 2.26
N TRP A 407 9.60 -19.17 3.14
CA TRP A 407 9.16 -18.34 4.26
C TRP A 407 10.31 -17.89 5.15
N GLY A 408 11.21 -18.80 5.55
CA GLY A 408 12.36 -18.49 6.38
C GLY A 408 13.33 -17.52 5.72
N LEU A 409 13.70 -17.76 4.45
CA LEU A 409 14.60 -16.88 3.70
C LEU A 409 13.98 -15.49 3.46
N ALA A 410 12.70 -15.42 3.12
CA ALA A 410 12.03 -14.15 2.89
C ALA A 410 11.85 -13.35 4.20
N SER A 411 11.57 -14.01 5.32
CA SER A 411 11.49 -13.37 6.64
C SER A 411 12.86 -12.85 7.10
N LEU A 412 13.92 -13.63 6.88
CA LEU A 412 15.30 -13.20 7.15
C LEU A 412 15.70 -12.03 6.26
N GLY A 413 15.41 -12.11 4.95
CA GLY A 413 15.68 -11.04 3.98
C GLY A 413 15.00 -9.73 4.36
N TYR A 414 13.71 -9.78 4.74
CA TYR A 414 12.97 -8.62 5.23
C TYR A 414 13.63 -8.03 6.49
N THR A 415 13.96 -8.87 7.46
CA THR A 415 14.60 -8.44 8.73
C THR A 415 15.96 -7.79 8.48
N LEU A 416 16.77 -8.37 7.60
CA LEU A 416 18.07 -7.81 7.21
C LEU A 416 17.91 -6.47 6.47
N ALA A 417 16.98 -6.38 5.53
CA ALA A 417 16.70 -5.15 4.80
C ALA A 417 16.24 -4.03 5.74
N LEU A 418 15.29 -4.35 6.64
CA LEU A 418 14.79 -3.44 7.66
C LEU A 418 15.93 -2.98 8.60
N THR A 419 16.71 -3.91 9.14
CA THR A 419 17.85 -3.62 10.02
C THR A 419 18.87 -2.74 9.32
N SER A 420 19.24 -3.08 8.09
CA SER A 420 20.20 -2.33 7.27
C SER A 420 19.71 -0.92 6.97
N ALA A 421 18.44 -0.77 6.57
CA ALA A 421 17.85 0.53 6.30
C ALA A 421 17.94 1.43 7.55
N ILE A 422 17.51 0.94 8.69
CA ILE A 422 17.51 1.72 9.92
C ILE A 422 18.94 1.92 10.47
N TYR A 423 19.86 0.94 10.32
CA TYR A 423 21.27 1.08 10.71
C TYR A 423 22.00 2.17 9.91
N LEU A 424 21.87 2.18 8.59
CA LEU A 424 22.44 3.21 7.72
C LEU A 424 21.90 4.60 8.05
N LEU A 425 20.66 4.67 8.52
CA LEU A 425 20.03 5.90 8.97
C LEU A 425 20.62 6.40 10.30
N ARG A 426 21.09 5.51 11.17
CA ARG A 426 21.60 5.82 12.51
C ARG A 426 23.09 6.19 12.52
N HIS A 427 23.97 5.39 11.92
CA HIS A 427 25.42 5.51 12.08
C HIS A 427 26.03 6.78 11.49
N ARG A 428 25.42 7.38 10.50
CA ARG A 428 25.91 8.63 9.94
C ARG A 428 25.54 9.90 10.75
N GLN A 429 24.89 9.81 11.91
CA GLN A 429 24.65 10.96 12.81
C GLN A 429 25.88 11.31 13.66
N VAL A 430 26.83 10.39 13.81
CA VAL A 430 27.99 10.55 14.68
C VAL A 430 29.14 11.32 13.99
N GLU A 431 29.13 11.45 12.67
CA GLU A 431 30.22 12.05 11.89
C GLU A 431 29.98 13.52 11.48
N ALA A 432 29.17 14.30 12.19
CA ALA A 432 29.20 15.74 12.03
C ALA A 432 30.50 16.24 12.73
N PRO A 433 31.44 16.89 12.02
CA PRO A 433 32.60 17.43 12.67
C PRO A 433 32.17 18.45 13.72
N VAL A 434 32.63 18.26 14.93
CA VAL A 434 32.65 19.32 15.96
C VAL A 434 33.39 20.45 15.30
N SER A 435 32.71 21.53 14.93
CA SER A 435 33.38 22.78 14.55
C SER A 435 34.23 23.21 15.74
N SER A 436 35.54 23.04 15.62
CA SER A 436 36.48 23.68 16.50
C SER A 436 36.19 25.20 16.43
N THR A 437 35.57 25.73 17.45
CA THR A 437 35.54 27.17 17.70
C THR A 437 36.97 27.64 17.71
N PRO A 438 37.35 28.69 16.95
CA PRO A 438 38.64 29.30 17.13
C PRO A 438 38.70 29.88 18.55
N THR A 439 39.64 29.45 19.34
CA THR A 439 40.08 30.15 20.56
C THR A 439 40.45 31.55 20.14
N GLU A 440 39.71 32.54 20.60
CA GLU A 440 40.17 33.93 20.63
C GLU A 440 41.46 33.95 21.45
N GLU A 441 42.58 34.22 20.78
CA GLU A 441 43.82 34.62 21.44
C GLU A 441 43.57 35.97 22.13
N GLU A 442 43.59 35.97 23.44
CA GLU A 442 43.73 37.18 24.24
C GLU A 442 45.08 37.84 23.91
N GLU A 443 45.05 39.01 23.33
CA GLU A 443 46.18 39.91 23.16
C GLU A 443 46.51 40.55 24.54
N PRO A 444 47.72 40.42 25.07
CA PRO A 444 48.08 41.13 26.31
C PRO A 444 48.38 42.59 26.03
N ALA A 445 47.91 43.45 26.93
CA ALA A 445 48.07 44.91 26.98
C ALA A 445 49.52 45.38 27.04
#